data_aa663d97f905d30972a040c7ea3b4939
#
_entry.id   aa663d97f905d30972a040c7ea3b4939
#
_cell.length_a   1.000
_cell.length_b   1.000
_cell.length_c   1.000
_cell.angle_alpha   90.00
_cell.angle_beta   90.00
_cell.angle_gamma   90.00
#
_symmetry.space_group_name_H-M   'P 1'
#
loop_
_entity.id
_entity.type
_entity.pdbx_description
1 polymer ?
#
loop_
_entity_poly.entity_id
_entity_poly.type
_entity_poly.pdbx_seq_one_letter_code
_entity_poly.pdbx_strand_id
1 'polypeptide(L)'
;MSSRLLKYTCLTIFTVAGIACTPAADEAVQSAGAAYTPSPVTPESRNLDQSDIERMMEELSNWGRWGADDQLGAANLITPAKRLEAIATVTEGITVSLEHQLLTETASDVPSPFQRRVLAVPDPTTEPAFRGGVSDNYNISYHGYSHSHVDSLCHILYKGKMYNGKDQDTITEAGCTTNSIANLQGGIVTRGVLIDIPRLMGVDY
;
A
#
# COMPACT_ATOMS: atom_id res chain seq x y z
N MET A 1 0.01 72.77 9.78
CA MET A 1 1.48 72.63 9.70
C MET A 1 1.78 71.53 8.73
N SER A 2 2.38 71.92 7.61
CA SER A 2 2.65 71.08 6.42
C SER A 2 3.91 70.26 6.63
N SER A 3 3.85 68.97 6.31
CA SER A 3 5.07 68.18 6.10
C SER A 3 4.96 67.43 4.76
N ARG A 4 5.97 67.73 3.95
CA ARG A 4 6.07 67.33 2.54
C ARG A 4 6.48 65.85 2.38
N LEU A 5 5.80 65.17 1.48
CA LEU A 5 6.16 63.89 0.92
C LEU A 5 7.40 64.06 0.02
N LEU A 6 8.44 63.34 0.29
CA LEU A 6 9.60 63.25 -0.60
C LEU A 6 9.50 61.89 -1.37
N LYS A 7 9.22 62.01 -2.66
CA LYS A 7 9.20 60.87 -3.59
C LYS A 7 10.62 60.60 -4.08
N TYR A 8 11.19 59.45 -3.76
CA TYR A 8 12.36 58.96 -4.44
C TYR A 8 11.93 57.90 -5.46
N THR A 9 12.06 58.25 -6.72
CA THR A 9 11.95 57.32 -7.83
C THR A 9 13.34 56.78 -8.09
N CYS A 10 13.60 55.51 -7.73
CA CYS A 10 14.80 54.82 -8.11
C CYS A 10 14.48 53.91 -9.28
N LEU A 11 14.91 54.32 -10.47
CA LEU A 11 14.78 53.54 -11.70
C LEU A 11 15.98 52.60 -11.78
N THR A 12 15.81 51.35 -11.40
CA THR A 12 16.81 50.31 -11.57
C THR A 12 16.49 49.52 -12.84
N ILE A 13 17.34 49.74 -13.86
CA ILE A 13 17.31 48.98 -15.09
C ILE A 13 17.96 47.60 -14.79
N PHE A 14 17.17 46.55 -14.69
CA PHE A 14 17.65 45.18 -14.69
C PHE A 14 17.84 44.71 -16.13
N THR A 15 19.07 44.59 -16.57
CA THR A 15 19.41 43.81 -17.76
C THR A 15 19.28 42.32 -17.44
N VAL A 16 18.24 41.70 -17.93
CA VAL A 16 18.05 40.25 -17.86
C VAL A 16 19.03 39.61 -18.87
N ALA A 17 20.15 39.10 -18.38
CA ALA A 17 20.96 38.18 -19.14
C ALA A 17 20.18 36.86 -19.23
N GLY A 18 19.69 36.55 -20.43
CA GLY A 18 19.04 35.28 -20.73
C GLY A 18 20.04 34.13 -20.57
N ILE A 19 19.95 33.42 -19.45
CA ILE A 19 20.55 32.08 -19.35
C ILE A 19 19.62 31.14 -20.12
N ALA A 20 20.03 30.78 -21.32
CA ALA A 20 19.39 29.68 -22.04
C ALA A 20 19.66 28.40 -21.26
N CYS A 21 18.69 27.95 -20.46
CA CYS A 21 18.64 26.57 -20.01
C CYS A 21 18.43 25.69 -21.24
N THR A 22 19.51 25.11 -21.75
CA THR A 22 19.38 23.91 -22.59
C THR A 22 18.74 22.83 -21.75
N PRO A 23 17.61 22.25 -22.18
CA PRO A 23 17.09 21.08 -21.50
C PRO A 23 18.17 19.99 -21.61
N ALA A 24 18.58 19.46 -20.44
CA ALA A 24 19.35 18.23 -20.40
C ALA A 24 18.56 17.20 -21.21
N ALA A 25 19.22 16.63 -22.22
CA ALA A 25 18.64 15.55 -22.97
C ALA A 25 18.20 14.48 -21.97
N ASP A 26 16.89 14.24 -21.91
CA ASP A 26 16.32 13.07 -21.30
C ASP A 26 16.99 11.86 -22.00
N GLU A 27 17.99 11.28 -21.36
CA GLU A 27 18.35 9.92 -21.64
C GLU A 27 17.13 9.09 -21.22
N ALA A 28 16.22 8.95 -22.18
CA ALA A 28 15.18 7.95 -22.10
C ALA A 28 15.89 6.63 -21.83
N VAL A 29 15.83 6.18 -20.59
CA VAL A 29 16.08 4.80 -20.23
C VAL A 29 15.01 4.01 -20.99
N GLN A 30 15.30 3.71 -22.23
CA GLN A 30 14.66 2.65 -22.97
C GLN A 30 15.04 1.36 -22.25
N SER A 31 14.31 1.04 -21.16
CA SER A 31 14.17 -0.33 -20.78
C SER A 31 13.49 -1.00 -21.99
N ALA A 32 14.30 -1.57 -22.85
CA ALA A 32 13.82 -2.56 -23.80
C ALA A 32 13.26 -3.70 -22.93
N GLY A 33 12.02 -3.54 -22.51
CA GLY A 33 11.23 -4.62 -21.98
C GLY A 33 11.12 -5.60 -23.14
N ALA A 34 11.98 -6.62 -23.16
CA ALA A 34 11.76 -7.78 -24.00
C ALA A 34 10.30 -8.17 -23.78
N ALA A 35 9.52 -8.16 -24.85
CA ALA A 35 8.12 -8.56 -24.78
C ALA A 35 8.10 -9.95 -24.14
N TYR A 36 7.64 -10.03 -22.91
CA TYR A 36 7.47 -11.31 -22.21
C TYR A 36 6.42 -12.08 -23.00
N THR A 37 6.87 -13.07 -23.76
CA THR A 37 5.97 -14.05 -24.37
C THR A 37 5.77 -15.12 -23.30
N PRO A 38 4.59 -15.21 -22.68
CA PRO A 38 4.35 -16.23 -21.68
C PRO A 38 4.52 -17.59 -22.37
N SER A 39 5.39 -18.42 -21.85
CA SER A 39 5.42 -19.83 -22.23
C SER A 39 4.07 -20.43 -21.88
N PRO A 40 3.47 -21.26 -22.74
CA PRO A 40 2.24 -21.95 -22.41
C PRO A 40 2.45 -22.73 -21.13
N VAL A 41 1.65 -22.43 -20.10
CA VAL A 41 1.70 -23.14 -18.82
C VAL A 41 1.14 -24.53 -19.06
N THR A 42 2.00 -25.51 -19.15
CA THR A 42 1.60 -26.91 -19.23
C THR A 42 1.22 -27.43 -17.82
N PRO A 43 0.35 -28.45 -17.71
CA PRO A 43 0.03 -29.04 -16.41
C PRO A 43 1.27 -29.48 -15.62
N GLU A 44 2.29 -29.99 -16.30
CA GLU A 44 3.55 -30.41 -15.68
C GLU A 44 4.35 -29.24 -15.07
N SER A 45 4.22 -28.04 -15.62
CA SER A 45 4.90 -26.85 -15.10
C SER A 45 4.28 -26.33 -13.78
N ARG A 46 3.18 -26.94 -13.31
CA ARG A 46 2.51 -26.60 -12.04
C ARG A 46 2.88 -27.53 -10.88
N ASN A 47 3.62 -28.60 -11.14
CA ASN A 47 4.04 -29.54 -10.11
C ASN A 47 5.30 -29.01 -9.41
N LEU A 48 5.11 -27.95 -8.61
CA LEU A 48 6.17 -27.43 -7.76
C LEU A 48 6.33 -28.32 -6.55
N ASP A 49 7.55 -28.68 -6.23
CA ASP A 49 7.90 -29.38 -5.00
C ASP A 49 8.56 -28.44 -3.96
N GLN A 50 8.90 -28.99 -2.81
CA GLN A 50 9.51 -28.22 -1.75
C GLN A 50 10.85 -27.58 -2.18
N SER A 51 11.63 -28.27 -3.02
CA SER A 51 12.92 -27.75 -3.48
C SER A 51 12.76 -26.57 -4.46
N ASP A 52 11.69 -26.58 -5.26
CA ASP A 52 11.35 -25.44 -6.13
C ASP A 52 11.00 -24.21 -5.31
N ILE A 53 10.23 -24.38 -4.24
CA ILE A 53 9.88 -23.26 -3.34
C ILE A 53 11.14 -22.73 -2.65
N GLU A 54 12.00 -23.60 -2.15
CA GLU A 54 13.25 -23.17 -1.49
C GLU A 54 14.15 -22.40 -2.47
N ARG A 55 14.29 -22.87 -3.70
CA ARG A 55 15.02 -22.19 -4.76
C ARG A 55 14.42 -20.81 -5.07
N MET A 56 13.09 -20.71 -5.20
CA MET A 56 12.39 -19.43 -5.42
C MET A 56 12.60 -18.46 -4.25
N MET A 57 12.60 -18.93 -3.02
CA MET A 57 12.86 -18.09 -1.85
C MET A 57 14.25 -17.45 -1.88
N GLU A 58 15.23 -18.12 -2.48
CA GLU A 58 16.58 -17.58 -2.67
C GLU A 58 16.66 -16.67 -3.90
N GLU A 59 16.21 -17.14 -5.06
CA GLU A 59 16.32 -16.44 -6.33
C GLU A 59 15.50 -15.14 -6.39
N LEU A 60 14.32 -15.13 -5.75
CA LEU A 60 13.41 -13.98 -5.75
C LEU A 60 13.57 -13.08 -4.52
N SER A 61 14.49 -13.41 -3.63
CA SER A 61 14.76 -12.62 -2.43
C SER A 61 15.23 -11.21 -2.81
N ASN A 62 14.61 -10.22 -2.18
CA ASN A 62 15.03 -8.82 -2.27
C ASN A 62 15.69 -8.30 -1.00
N TRP A 63 16.09 -9.21 -0.11
CA TRP A 63 16.80 -8.86 1.12
C TRP A 63 18.10 -8.13 0.81
N GLY A 64 18.38 -7.07 1.57
CA GLY A 64 19.55 -6.24 1.37
C GLY A 64 19.48 -5.26 0.19
N ARG A 65 18.47 -5.36 -0.69
CA ARG A 65 18.35 -4.50 -1.88
C ARG A 65 18.32 -3.01 -1.55
N TRP A 66 17.73 -2.63 -0.43
CA TRP A 66 17.63 -1.25 0.06
C TRP A 66 18.43 -1.01 1.34
N GLY A 67 19.42 -1.86 1.61
CA GLY A 67 20.27 -1.80 2.79
C GLY A 67 19.83 -2.76 3.90
N ALA A 68 20.75 -3.07 4.80
CA ALA A 68 20.54 -4.05 5.86
C ALA A 68 19.49 -3.60 6.91
N ASP A 69 19.28 -2.29 7.04
CA ASP A 69 18.34 -1.73 8.01
C ASP A 69 16.96 -1.39 7.40
N ASP A 70 16.78 -1.69 6.11
CA ASP A 70 15.50 -1.45 5.46
C ASP A 70 14.39 -2.29 6.08
N GLN A 71 13.22 -1.66 6.25
CA GLN A 71 12.02 -2.24 6.82
C GLN A 71 10.76 -1.96 5.97
N LEU A 72 10.95 -1.49 4.75
CA LEU A 72 9.86 -1.15 3.81
C LEU A 72 9.75 -2.17 2.67
N GLY A 73 10.83 -2.88 2.37
CA GLY A 73 10.85 -3.85 1.27
C GLY A 73 10.43 -3.21 -0.06
N ALA A 74 9.56 -3.87 -0.80
CA ALA A 74 9.10 -3.40 -2.10
C ALA A 74 8.37 -2.03 -2.05
N ALA A 75 7.88 -1.60 -0.88
CA ALA A 75 7.27 -0.28 -0.73
C ALA A 75 8.25 0.88 -0.99
N ASN A 76 9.57 0.62 -0.93
CA ASN A 76 10.60 1.58 -1.38
C ASN A 76 10.46 1.98 -2.85
N LEU A 77 9.80 1.15 -3.67
CA LEU A 77 9.53 1.46 -5.08
C LEU A 77 8.39 2.47 -5.26
N ILE A 78 7.62 2.78 -4.22
CA ILE A 78 6.54 3.76 -4.26
C ILE A 78 7.11 5.14 -3.98
N THR A 79 7.92 5.63 -4.91
CA THR A 79 8.54 6.97 -4.83
C THR A 79 7.51 8.08 -5.11
N PRO A 80 7.82 9.35 -4.80
CA PRO A 80 6.98 10.48 -5.19
C PRO A 80 6.70 10.52 -6.71
N ALA A 81 7.70 10.27 -7.53
CA ALA A 81 7.55 10.19 -8.99
C ALA A 81 6.56 9.07 -9.38
N LYS A 82 6.70 7.90 -8.77
CA LYS A 82 5.81 6.75 -9.04
C LYS A 82 4.37 7.04 -8.63
N ARG A 83 4.15 7.79 -7.54
CA ARG A 83 2.81 8.25 -7.15
C ARG A 83 2.21 9.22 -8.17
N LEU A 84 3.00 10.17 -8.66
CA LEU A 84 2.54 11.09 -9.72
C LEU A 84 2.20 10.35 -11.00
N GLU A 85 3.02 9.40 -11.43
CA GLU A 85 2.72 8.53 -12.57
C GLU A 85 1.39 7.77 -12.37
N ALA A 86 1.17 7.22 -11.16
CA ALA A 86 -0.05 6.50 -10.84
C ALA A 86 -1.28 7.42 -10.89
N ILE A 87 -1.19 8.62 -10.33
CA ILE A 87 -2.28 9.62 -10.35
C ILE A 87 -2.59 10.04 -11.79
N ALA A 88 -1.58 10.18 -12.65
CA ALA A 88 -1.76 10.54 -14.06
C ALA A 88 -2.54 9.48 -14.88
N THR A 89 -2.72 8.26 -14.36
CA THR A 89 -3.57 7.25 -15.01
C THR A 89 -5.06 7.48 -14.78
N VAL A 90 -5.43 8.36 -13.85
CA VAL A 90 -6.84 8.69 -13.57
C VAL A 90 -7.33 9.67 -14.63
N THR A 91 -8.23 9.22 -15.51
CA THR A 91 -8.76 10.03 -16.62
C THR A 91 -10.23 10.42 -16.41
N GLU A 92 -10.98 9.62 -15.66
CA GLU A 92 -12.45 9.77 -15.55
C GLU A 92 -12.89 10.17 -14.14
N GLY A 93 -12.01 10.07 -13.13
CA GLY A 93 -12.36 10.37 -11.73
C GLY A 93 -13.35 9.39 -11.10
N ILE A 94 -13.55 8.23 -11.73
CA ILE A 94 -14.43 7.17 -11.21
C ILE A 94 -13.68 6.39 -10.14
N THR A 95 -14.33 6.14 -9.02
CA THR A 95 -13.83 5.26 -7.97
C THR A 95 -14.60 3.95 -7.97
N VAL A 96 -13.87 2.84 -7.82
CA VAL A 96 -14.45 1.50 -7.69
C VAL A 96 -14.02 0.95 -6.34
N SER A 97 -15.00 0.59 -5.50
CA SER A 97 -14.70 -0.11 -4.24
C SER A 97 -14.29 -1.53 -4.56
N LEU A 98 -13.16 -1.93 -4.00
CA LEU A 98 -12.68 -3.32 -4.01
C LEU A 98 -12.94 -3.99 -2.65
N GLU A 99 -13.71 -3.35 -1.77
CA GLU A 99 -14.07 -3.91 -0.49
C GLU A 99 -15.04 -5.08 -0.67
N HIS A 100 -14.93 -6.04 0.23
CA HIS A 100 -15.92 -7.07 0.47
C HIS A 100 -16.67 -6.74 1.76
N GLN A 101 -17.96 -7.05 1.83
CA GLN A 101 -18.69 -6.90 3.09
C GLN A 101 -18.06 -7.75 4.17
N LEU A 102 -17.96 -7.19 5.39
CA LEU A 102 -17.46 -7.93 6.53
C LEU A 102 -18.39 -9.12 6.84
N LEU A 103 -17.82 -10.30 6.89
CA LEU A 103 -18.57 -11.54 7.11
C LEU A 103 -18.88 -11.68 8.60
N THR A 104 -20.15 -11.76 8.94
CA THR A 104 -20.66 -11.77 10.33
C THR A 104 -21.06 -13.16 10.81
N GLU A 105 -21.02 -14.15 9.93
CA GLU A 105 -21.39 -15.53 10.24
C GLU A 105 -20.17 -16.45 10.13
N THR A 106 -20.12 -17.45 11.00
CA THR A 106 -19.07 -18.47 10.96
C THR A 106 -19.28 -19.39 9.76
N ALA A 107 -18.20 -19.62 9.00
CA ALA A 107 -18.14 -20.58 7.90
C ALA A 107 -16.79 -21.30 7.93
N SER A 108 -16.59 -22.26 7.03
CA SER A 108 -15.34 -23.03 6.95
C SER A 108 -14.11 -22.15 6.67
N ASP A 109 -14.30 -21.07 5.94
CA ASP A 109 -13.32 -20.06 5.58
C ASP A 109 -13.42 -18.78 6.43
N VAL A 110 -14.38 -18.71 7.35
CA VAL A 110 -14.63 -17.61 8.29
C VAL A 110 -14.69 -18.13 9.73
N PRO A 111 -13.58 -18.62 10.29
CA PRO A 111 -13.59 -19.19 11.65
C PRO A 111 -13.82 -18.13 12.74
N SER A 112 -13.50 -16.88 12.48
CA SER A 112 -13.63 -15.75 13.41
C SER A 112 -14.30 -14.57 12.71
N PRO A 113 -15.64 -14.57 12.61
CA PRO A 113 -16.36 -13.52 11.90
C PRO A 113 -16.25 -12.17 12.59
N PHE A 114 -16.51 -11.11 11.81
CA PHE A 114 -16.61 -9.73 12.32
C PHE A 114 -17.75 -9.61 13.33
N GLN A 115 -17.46 -8.97 14.44
CA GLN A 115 -18.44 -8.73 15.50
C GLN A 115 -18.59 -7.23 15.73
N ARG A 116 -19.81 -6.75 15.78
CA ARG A 116 -20.16 -5.39 16.15
C ARG A 116 -21.19 -5.36 17.26
N ARG A 117 -21.02 -4.45 18.20
CA ARG A 117 -21.97 -4.22 19.27
C ARG A 117 -22.21 -2.71 19.42
N VAL A 118 -23.48 -2.31 19.40
CA VAL A 118 -23.88 -0.96 19.79
C VAL A 118 -23.83 -0.84 21.30
N LEU A 119 -23.11 0.16 21.83
CA LEU A 119 -22.86 0.31 23.28
C LEU A 119 -23.89 1.19 23.97
N ALA A 120 -24.45 2.16 23.25
CA ALA A 120 -25.42 3.09 23.81
C ALA A 120 -26.69 3.07 22.97
N VAL A 121 -27.56 2.12 23.26
CA VAL A 121 -28.89 2.06 22.63
C VAL A 121 -29.83 2.96 23.40
N PRO A 122 -30.48 3.96 22.77
CA PRO A 122 -31.46 4.80 23.43
C PRO A 122 -32.63 3.95 23.94
N ASP A 123 -33.06 4.19 25.18
CA ASP A 123 -34.25 3.58 25.73
C ASP A 123 -35.48 4.32 25.21
N PRO A 124 -36.38 3.65 24.45
CA PRO A 124 -37.55 4.30 23.86
C PRO A 124 -38.60 4.74 24.89
N THR A 125 -38.47 4.30 26.14
CA THR A 125 -39.38 4.65 27.24
C THR A 125 -38.96 5.91 28.00
N THR A 126 -37.75 6.40 27.76
CA THR A 126 -37.25 7.64 28.37
C THR A 126 -37.53 8.85 27.52
N GLU A 127 -37.72 10.02 28.14
CA GLU A 127 -37.84 11.30 27.42
C GLU A 127 -36.58 11.53 26.58
N PRO A 128 -36.72 11.98 25.30
CA PRO A 128 -35.58 12.24 24.43
C PRO A 128 -34.64 13.27 25.05
N ALA A 129 -33.38 12.95 25.18
CA ALA A 129 -32.34 13.89 25.59
C ALA A 129 -32.22 15.03 24.53
N PHE A 130 -31.95 16.25 24.99
CA PHE A 130 -31.68 17.39 24.10
C PHE A 130 -30.48 17.10 23.16
N ARG A 131 -29.51 16.31 23.64
CA ARG A 131 -28.38 15.79 22.87
C ARG A 131 -28.18 14.33 23.21
N GLY A 132 -27.97 13.53 22.17
CA GLY A 132 -27.69 12.12 22.32
C GLY A 132 -26.63 11.67 21.31
N GLY A 133 -26.09 10.49 21.56
CA GLY A 133 -25.15 9.84 20.68
C GLY A 133 -25.22 8.34 20.86
N VAL A 134 -24.82 7.62 19.83
CA VAL A 134 -24.68 6.18 19.84
C VAL A 134 -23.23 5.85 19.56
N SER A 135 -22.70 4.86 20.22
CA SER A 135 -21.33 4.37 19.99
C SER A 135 -21.33 2.89 19.73
N ASP A 136 -20.37 2.46 18.94
CA ASP A 136 -20.17 1.08 18.58
C ASP A 136 -18.81 0.58 19.09
N ASN A 137 -18.76 -0.71 19.35
CA ASN A 137 -17.53 -1.47 19.50
C ASN A 137 -17.50 -2.55 18.42
N TYR A 138 -16.33 -2.85 17.89
CA TYR A 138 -16.16 -3.98 16.96
C TYR A 138 -14.91 -4.78 17.29
N ASN A 139 -14.96 -6.05 16.92
CA ASN A 139 -13.84 -6.97 16.95
C ASN A 139 -13.72 -7.65 15.60
N ILE A 140 -12.49 -7.72 15.08
CA ILE A 140 -12.18 -8.37 13.82
C ILE A 140 -10.86 -9.14 13.93
N SER A 141 -10.92 -10.41 13.56
CA SER A 141 -9.73 -11.23 13.31
C SER A 141 -9.47 -11.21 11.81
N TYR A 142 -8.65 -10.29 11.35
CA TYR A 142 -8.54 -9.98 9.91
C TYR A 142 -7.52 -10.83 9.17
N HIS A 143 -6.63 -11.54 9.85
CA HIS A 143 -5.68 -12.44 9.17
C HIS A 143 -6.39 -13.65 8.56
N GLY A 144 -5.92 -14.09 7.40
CA GLY A 144 -6.51 -15.15 6.60
C GLY A 144 -7.19 -14.62 5.34
N TYR A 145 -8.22 -15.31 4.86
CA TYR A 145 -8.87 -15.01 3.58
C TYR A 145 -10.24 -14.31 3.71
N SER A 146 -10.74 -14.16 4.92
CA SER A 146 -12.11 -13.68 5.15
C SER A 146 -12.25 -12.16 5.01
N HIS A 147 -11.22 -11.41 5.37
CA HIS A 147 -11.28 -9.95 5.44
C HIS A 147 -10.09 -9.32 4.75
N SER A 148 -10.32 -8.26 3.97
CA SER A 148 -9.26 -7.51 3.33
C SER A 148 -8.36 -6.83 4.36
N HIS A 149 -7.06 -7.01 4.25
CA HIS A 149 -6.08 -6.43 5.18
C HIS A 149 -4.72 -6.29 4.50
N VAL A 150 -3.80 -5.66 5.18
CA VAL A 150 -2.39 -5.55 4.80
C VAL A 150 -1.54 -6.11 5.93
N ASP A 151 -0.79 -7.15 5.64
CA ASP A 151 0.17 -7.71 6.57
C ASP A 151 1.45 -6.88 6.63
N SER A 152 2.00 -6.77 7.83
CA SER A 152 3.34 -6.23 7.99
C SER A 152 4.40 -7.26 7.57
N LEU A 153 5.60 -6.79 7.25
CA LEU A 153 6.71 -7.67 6.89
C LEU A 153 7.18 -8.57 8.05
N CYS A 154 6.75 -8.29 9.28
CA CYS A 154 7.03 -9.13 10.44
C CYS A 154 6.09 -10.34 10.57
N HIS A 155 4.97 -10.37 9.82
CA HIS A 155 4.01 -11.48 9.91
C HIS A 155 4.41 -12.70 9.07
N ILE A 156 5.39 -12.55 8.18
CA ILE A 156 5.85 -13.66 7.33
C ILE A 156 7.24 -14.08 7.76
N LEU A 157 7.34 -15.34 8.14
CA LEU A 157 8.58 -15.95 8.61
C LEU A 157 9.05 -17.01 7.64
N TYR A 158 10.34 -17.02 7.35
CA TYR A 158 11.01 -18.09 6.62
C TYR A 158 12.26 -18.54 7.39
N LYS A 159 12.29 -19.80 7.81
CA LYS A 159 13.38 -20.37 8.62
C LYS A 159 13.71 -19.51 9.87
N GLY A 160 12.68 -19.02 10.56
CA GLY A 160 12.81 -18.19 11.77
C GLY A 160 13.25 -16.75 11.54
N LYS A 161 13.29 -16.30 10.29
CA LYS A 161 13.65 -14.92 9.92
C LYS A 161 12.48 -14.22 9.25
N MET A 162 12.33 -12.94 9.56
CA MET A 162 11.48 -12.00 8.85
C MET A 162 12.23 -11.38 7.68
N TYR A 163 11.55 -10.50 6.96
CA TYR A 163 12.15 -9.71 5.89
C TYR A 163 13.51 -9.13 6.32
N ASN A 164 14.45 -9.12 5.38
CA ASN A 164 15.81 -8.60 5.56
C ASN A 164 16.62 -9.34 6.63
N GLY A 165 16.29 -10.59 6.90
CA GLY A 165 17.01 -11.47 7.83
C GLY A 165 16.83 -11.12 9.31
N LYS A 166 15.88 -10.25 9.65
CA LYS A 166 15.59 -9.90 11.05
C LYS A 166 15.07 -11.10 11.81
N ASP A 167 15.45 -11.22 13.07
CA ASP A 167 15.06 -12.34 13.94
C ASP A 167 13.61 -12.25 14.38
N GLN A 168 12.93 -13.40 14.43
CA GLN A 168 11.58 -13.52 14.98
C GLN A 168 11.49 -13.11 16.45
N ASP A 169 12.57 -13.15 17.20
CA ASP A 169 12.62 -12.78 18.63
C ASP A 169 12.25 -11.30 18.89
N THR A 170 12.19 -10.49 17.82
CA THR A 170 11.72 -9.10 17.89
C THR A 170 10.18 -8.98 17.85
N ILE A 171 9.47 -10.10 17.70
CA ILE A 171 8.00 -10.17 17.76
C ILE A 171 7.62 -10.43 19.22
N THR A 172 6.77 -9.57 19.78
CA THR A 172 6.31 -9.65 21.16
C THR A 172 4.78 -9.58 21.24
N GLU A 173 4.21 -9.82 22.41
CA GLU A 173 2.78 -9.60 22.65
C GLU A 173 2.33 -8.15 22.42
N ALA A 174 3.26 -7.19 22.56
CA ALA A 174 3.00 -5.78 22.27
C ALA A 174 3.10 -5.43 20.78
N GLY A 175 3.49 -6.39 19.93
CA GLY A 175 3.68 -6.24 18.50
C GLY A 175 5.12 -6.41 18.04
N CYS A 176 5.37 -6.06 16.80
CA CYS A 176 6.69 -6.15 16.18
C CYS A 176 7.50 -4.87 16.42
N THR A 177 8.71 -5.01 16.92
CA THR A 177 9.64 -3.88 17.12
C THR A 177 10.42 -3.56 15.84
N THR A 178 10.48 -4.51 14.89
CA THR A 178 11.04 -4.34 13.56
C THR A 178 10.06 -4.82 12.50
N ASN A 179 10.17 -4.33 11.28
CA ASN A 179 9.31 -4.71 10.14
C ASN A 179 7.81 -4.48 10.42
N SER A 180 7.49 -3.54 11.30
CA SER A 180 6.11 -3.21 11.71
C SER A 180 5.33 -2.54 10.58
N ILE A 181 4.01 -2.76 10.55
CA ILE A 181 3.09 -2.06 9.64
C ILE A 181 3.13 -0.54 9.80
N ALA A 182 3.54 -0.03 10.97
CA ALA A 182 3.71 1.40 11.22
C ALA A 182 4.73 2.06 10.27
N ASN A 183 5.63 1.30 9.66
CA ASN A 183 6.54 1.81 8.64
C ASN A 183 5.80 2.23 7.36
N LEU A 184 4.57 1.76 7.12
CA LEU A 184 3.70 2.13 6.00
C LEU A 184 2.71 3.25 6.34
N GLN A 185 2.89 3.98 7.44
CA GLN A 185 1.99 5.07 7.88
C GLN A 185 1.79 6.18 6.82
N GLY A 186 2.70 6.31 5.87
CA GLY A 186 2.57 7.21 4.72
C GLY A 186 1.52 6.76 3.70
N GLY A 187 0.95 5.57 3.88
CA GLY A 187 -0.03 4.95 2.99
C GLY A 187 0.58 4.38 1.72
N ILE A 188 -0.23 3.62 1.00
CA ILE A 188 0.11 2.98 -0.27
C ILE A 188 -0.72 3.65 -1.35
N VAL A 189 -0.09 4.49 -2.17
CA VAL A 189 -0.71 5.15 -3.33
C VAL A 189 0.14 4.84 -4.55
N THR A 190 -0.37 3.98 -5.42
CA THR A 190 0.33 3.57 -6.62
C THR A 190 -0.65 2.97 -7.63
N ARG A 191 -0.15 2.64 -8.83
CA ARG A 191 -0.93 1.91 -9.83
C ARG A 191 -1.10 0.45 -9.39
N GLY A 192 -2.34 -0.02 -9.42
CA GLY A 192 -2.67 -1.44 -9.28
C GLY A 192 -2.60 -2.18 -10.61
N VAL A 193 -2.40 -3.48 -10.54
CA VAL A 193 -2.50 -4.40 -11.67
C VAL A 193 -3.50 -5.48 -11.31
N LEU A 194 -4.57 -5.59 -12.09
CA LEU A 194 -5.53 -6.69 -11.95
C LEU A 194 -5.04 -7.89 -12.77
N ILE A 195 -4.86 -9.02 -12.10
CA ILE A 195 -4.61 -10.32 -12.75
C ILE A 195 -5.91 -11.11 -12.66
N ASP A 196 -6.69 -11.06 -13.71
CA ASP A 196 -8.03 -11.67 -13.78
C ASP A 196 -7.91 -13.15 -14.15
N ILE A 197 -7.67 -13.99 -13.17
CA ILE A 197 -7.54 -15.44 -13.35
C ILE A 197 -8.85 -16.08 -13.79
N PRO A 198 -10.02 -15.78 -13.20
CA PRO A 198 -11.30 -16.34 -13.66
C PRO A 198 -11.52 -16.07 -15.15
N ARG A 199 -11.33 -14.85 -15.59
CA ARG A 199 -11.46 -14.48 -17.01
C ARG A 199 -10.46 -15.23 -17.89
N LEU A 200 -9.21 -15.37 -17.45
CA LEU A 200 -8.17 -16.10 -18.17
C LEU A 200 -8.54 -17.59 -18.32
N MET A 201 -9.12 -18.16 -17.30
CA MET A 201 -9.51 -19.57 -17.28
C MET A 201 -10.90 -19.83 -17.89
N GLY A 202 -11.68 -18.78 -18.20
CA GLY A 202 -13.03 -18.91 -18.71
C GLY A 202 -14.02 -19.48 -17.70
N VAL A 203 -13.86 -19.16 -16.43
CA VAL A 203 -14.74 -19.56 -15.32
C VAL A 203 -15.30 -18.32 -14.65
N ASP A 204 -16.46 -18.46 -14.00
CA ASP A 204 -17.12 -17.32 -13.35
C ASP A 204 -16.42 -16.93 -12.03
N TYR A 205 -15.86 -17.92 -11.35
CA TYR A 205 -15.09 -17.70 -10.11
C TYR A 205 -14.17 -18.91 -9.86
#